data_ef2948bc3e75fbfab52c4f3565cdbb7b
#
_entry.id   ef2948bc3e75fbfab52c4f3565cdbb7b
#
_cell.length_a   1.000
_cell.length_b   1.000
_cell.length_c   1.000
_cell.angle_alpha   90.00
_cell.angle_beta   90.00
_cell.angle_gamma   90.00
#
_symmetry.space_group_name_H-M   'P 1'
#
loop_
_entity.id
_entity.type
_entity.pdbx_description
1 polymer ?
#
loop_
_entity_poly.entity_id
_entity_poly.type
_entity_poly.pdbx_seq_one_letter_code
_entity_poly.pdbx_strand_id
1 'polypeptide(L)'
;MKKSSFFKSGSGSRKAFVSSFQNEKELKEIHQDNNTSSVKNKIFNKSSESMEELVDNCVSLTVTSPPYNIGKDSDLDLNDEEYWKMINKVFSETYRVTNSGGRLVVNVANLGRKPYIPFSKYFTDVLIEIGFIMRGEIIWQKSKGANANFAWGSWLSASNPVIRDIHEYCLVFSKDSMKNSNGGISTIEKDEFMESTLSIWNINPEKAKKI
;
A
#
# COMPACT_ATOMS: atom_id res chain seq x y z
N MET A 1 8.35 -9.93 23.23
CA MET A 1 7.33 -10.02 22.14
C MET A 1 6.00 -10.44 22.75
N LYS A 2 5.06 -9.50 22.92
CA LYS A 2 3.69 -9.82 23.35
C LYS A 2 2.95 -10.39 22.14
N LYS A 3 2.49 -11.62 22.22
CA LYS A 3 1.66 -12.26 21.21
C LYS A 3 0.34 -11.50 21.09
N SER A 4 0.09 -10.92 19.92
CA SER A 4 -1.20 -10.36 19.56
C SER A 4 -2.25 -11.46 19.61
N SER A 5 -3.27 -11.28 20.46
CA SER A 5 -4.32 -12.26 20.74
C SER A 5 -5.48 -12.20 19.73
N PHE A 6 -5.21 -11.92 18.46
CA PHE A 6 -6.26 -11.60 17.47
C PHE A 6 -7.00 -12.81 16.86
N PHE A 7 -6.62 -14.04 17.13
CA PHE A 7 -7.33 -15.21 16.60
C PHE A 7 -7.82 -16.15 17.70
N LYS A 8 -8.98 -15.82 18.28
CA LYS A 8 -9.83 -16.84 18.91
C LYS A 8 -10.91 -17.24 17.91
N SER A 9 -10.88 -18.49 17.48
CA SER A 9 -11.84 -19.12 16.58
C SER A 9 -13.22 -19.24 17.23
N GLY A 10 -14.18 -18.43 16.77
CA GLY A 10 -15.59 -18.55 17.09
C GLY A 10 -16.42 -17.90 16.00
N SER A 11 -17.47 -18.57 15.53
CA SER A 11 -18.35 -18.11 14.44
C SER A 11 -19.02 -16.74 14.69
N GLY A 12 -19.04 -16.25 15.91
CA GLY A 12 -19.50 -14.91 16.30
C GLY A 12 -18.48 -13.80 16.00
N SER A 13 -17.20 -14.12 15.96
CA SER A 13 -16.10 -13.16 15.79
C SER A 13 -16.05 -12.55 14.38
N ARG A 14 -16.40 -13.32 13.33
CA ARG A 14 -16.37 -12.85 11.95
C ARG A 14 -17.44 -11.79 11.65
N LYS A 15 -18.66 -11.97 12.18
CA LYS A 15 -19.75 -10.98 12.03
C LYS A 15 -19.44 -9.70 12.78
N ALA A 16 -18.90 -9.79 13.99
CA ALA A 16 -18.51 -8.61 14.76
C ALA A 16 -17.32 -7.86 14.12
N PHE A 17 -16.35 -8.57 13.57
CA PHE A 17 -15.22 -8.01 12.84
C PHE A 17 -15.69 -7.28 11.56
N VAL A 18 -16.54 -7.91 10.77
CA VAL A 18 -17.09 -7.28 9.55
C VAL A 18 -18.02 -6.11 9.89
N SER A 19 -18.84 -6.20 10.96
CA SER A 19 -19.72 -5.12 11.36
C SER A 19 -18.98 -3.90 11.93
N SER A 20 -17.78 -4.08 12.52
CA SER A 20 -16.97 -2.95 12.98
C SER A 20 -16.45 -2.08 11.81
N PHE A 21 -16.31 -2.65 10.62
CA PHE A 21 -15.95 -1.91 9.40
C PHE A 21 -17.17 -1.33 8.66
N GLN A 22 -18.40 -1.71 9.03
CA GLN A 22 -19.63 -1.29 8.37
C GLN A 22 -20.31 -0.09 9.04
N ASN A 23 -19.86 0.36 10.21
CA ASN A 23 -20.33 1.59 10.82
C ASN A 23 -19.74 2.78 10.06
N GLU A 24 -20.33 3.10 8.91
CA GLU A 24 -20.13 4.40 8.27
C GLU A 24 -20.58 5.47 9.28
N LYS A 25 -19.61 6.14 9.91
CA LYS A 25 -19.90 7.39 10.64
C LYS A 25 -20.58 8.31 9.65
N GLU A 26 -21.74 8.86 10.03
CA GLU A 26 -22.41 9.92 9.27
C GLU A 26 -21.39 11.04 9.04
N LEU A 27 -20.91 11.15 7.82
CA LEU A 27 -19.96 12.18 7.41
C LEU A 27 -20.74 13.49 7.32
N LYS A 28 -20.41 14.42 8.18
CA LYS A 28 -20.80 15.81 7.98
C LYS A 28 -20.21 16.27 6.66
N GLU A 29 -21.03 16.80 5.76
CA GLU A 29 -20.56 17.45 4.54
C GLU A 29 -19.64 18.60 4.93
N ILE A 30 -18.35 18.37 4.78
CA ILE A 30 -17.34 19.41 4.93
C ILE A 30 -17.15 20.00 3.53
N HIS A 31 -17.85 21.09 3.24
CA HIS A 31 -17.48 21.96 2.13
C HIS A 31 -16.12 22.58 2.46
N GLN A 32 -15.04 22.00 1.96
CA GLN A 32 -13.73 22.62 2.02
C GLN A 32 -13.47 23.36 0.72
N ASP A 33 -13.30 24.67 0.84
CA ASP A 33 -12.59 25.49 -0.14
C ASP A 33 -11.14 25.02 -0.17
N ASN A 34 -10.86 24.03 -1.04
CA ASN A 34 -9.52 23.46 -1.21
C ASN A 34 -8.65 24.46 -1.98
N ASN A 35 -8.09 25.45 -1.29
CA ASN A 35 -7.10 26.35 -1.88
C ASN A 35 -5.74 25.64 -2.05
N THR A 36 -5.73 24.59 -2.87
CA THR A 36 -4.53 23.80 -3.21
C THR A 36 -3.83 24.32 -4.48
N SER A 37 -4.30 25.39 -5.08
CA SER A 37 -3.78 25.91 -6.35
C SER A 37 -2.29 26.30 -6.24
N SER A 38 -1.82 26.73 -5.08
CA SER A 38 -0.43 27.14 -4.86
C SER A 38 0.57 25.97 -4.82
N VAL A 39 0.12 24.75 -4.54
CA VAL A 39 0.96 23.53 -4.44
C VAL A 39 0.80 22.57 -5.61
N LYS A 40 -0.18 22.81 -6.46
CA LYS A 40 -0.46 21.97 -7.63
C LYS A 40 0.74 21.94 -8.59
N ASN A 41 1.09 20.73 -9.05
CA ASN A 41 2.20 20.49 -9.99
C ASN A 41 3.59 20.90 -9.43
N LYS A 42 3.78 20.89 -8.11
CA LYS A 42 5.08 21.16 -7.48
C LYS A 42 5.71 19.88 -6.97
N ILE A 43 7.04 19.88 -6.93
CA ILE A 43 7.86 18.86 -6.29
C ILE A 43 8.52 19.49 -5.07
N PHE A 44 8.37 18.86 -3.92
CA PHE A 44 8.99 19.29 -2.66
C PHE A 44 10.14 18.35 -2.32
N ASN A 45 11.36 18.90 -2.20
CA ASN A 45 12.54 18.13 -1.81
C ASN A 45 12.68 18.14 -0.27
N LYS A 46 11.80 17.36 0.38
CA LYS A 46 11.78 17.22 1.85
C LYS A 46 11.16 15.89 2.27
N SER A 47 11.28 15.55 3.56
CA SER A 47 10.64 14.35 4.12
C SER A 47 9.12 14.47 4.09
N SER A 48 8.45 13.35 3.75
CA SER A 48 6.99 13.24 3.84
C SER A 48 6.48 12.94 5.26
N GLU A 49 7.36 12.92 6.27
CA GLU A 49 6.95 12.80 7.67
C GLU A 49 6.15 14.01 8.17
N SER A 50 6.25 15.15 7.47
CA SER A 50 5.44 16.35 7.65
C SER A 50 5.17 16.99 6.29
N MET A 51 3.90 17.15 5.92
CA MET A 51 3.45 17.73 4.65
C MET A 51 2.71 19.04 4.90
N GLU A 52 3.39 20.00 5.56
CA GLU A 52 2.80 21.28 6.00
C GLU A 52 2.26 22.13 4.84
N GLU A 53 2.76 21.91 3.61
CA GLU A 53 2.27 22.58 2.40
C GLU A 53 0.88 22.11 1.97
N LEU A 54 0.44 20.96 2.47
CA LEU A 54 -0.84 20.36 2.14
C LEU A 54 -1.82 20.53 3.31
N VAL A 55 -2.97 21.10 3.01
CA VAL A 55 -4.07 21.18 3.97
C VAL A 55 -4.71 19.80 4.17
N ASP A 56 -5.46 19.63 5.25
CA ASP A 56 -6.20 18.39 5.53
C ASP A 56 -7.21 18.10 4.41
N ASN A 57 -7.39 16.82 4.10
CA ASN A 57 -8.42 16.33 3.17
C ASN A 57 -8.36 16.97 1.77
N CYS A 58 -7.17 17.19 1.20
CA CYS A 58 -6.99 17.80 -0.11
C CYS A 58 -6.51 16.84 -1.21
N VAL A 59 -6.04 15.64 -0.84
CA VAL A 59 -5.47 14.66 -1.78
C VAL A 59 -6.48 13.55 -2.06
N SER A 60 -6.80 13.32 -3.33
CA SER A 60 -7.76 12.28 -3.74
C SER A 60 -7.11 10.92 -3.97
N LEU A 61 -5.82 10.90 -4.34
CA LEU A 61 -5.07 9.68 -4.60
C LEU A 61 -3.60 9.85 -4.22
N THR A 62 -3.09 8.93 -3.42
CA THR A 62 -1.65 8.73 -3.18
C THR A 62 -1.24 7.37 -3.72
N VAL A 63 -0.17 7.33 -4.52
CA VAL A 63 0.48 6.09 -4.99
C VAL A 63 1.94 6.16 -4.60
N THR A 64 2.44 5.15 -3.89
CA THR A 64 3.81 5.14 -3.40
C THR A 64 4.37 3.74 -3.28
N SER A 65 5.71 3.65 -3.31
CA SER A 65 6.48 2.46 -2.96
C SER A 65 7.49 2.88 -1.90
N PRO A 66 7.30 2.53 -0.62
CA PRO A 66 8.20 2.93 0.44
C PRO A 66 9.56 2.22 0.34
N PRO A 67 10.65 2.78 0.90
CA PRO A 67 11.93 2.09 1.02
C PRO A 67 11.78 0.85 1.90
N TYR A 68 12.60 -0.18 1.67
CA TYR A 68 12.48 -1.46 2.38
C TYR A 68 13.44 -1.62 3.57
N ASN A 69 14.42 -0.75 3.72
CA ASN A 69 15.44 -0.79 4.78
C ASN A 69 16.15 -2.17 4.90
N ILE A 70 16.68 -2.67 3.77
CA ILE A 70 17.29 -4.00 3.65
C ILE A 70 18.80 -3.96 3.42
N GLY A 71 19.46 -2.85 3.76
CA GLY A 71 20.91 -2.66 3.65
C GLY A 71 21.39 -2.43 2.22
N LYS A 72 20.58 -1.82 1.36
CA LYS A 72 21.01 -1.32 0.04
C LYS A 72 21.48 0.13 0.15
N ASP A 73 22.31 0.58 -0.81
CA ASP A 73 22.86 1.93 -0.89
C ASP A 73 21.78 3.05 -0.86
N SER A 74 20.54 2.71 -1.17
CA SER A 74 19.37 3.64 -1.12
C SER A 74 18.61 3.59 0.19
N ASP A 75 19.00 2.75 1.13
CA ASP A 75 18.31 2.59 2.41
C ASP A 75 18.78 3.65 3.41
N LEU A 76 17.94 3.92 4.40
CA LEU A 76 18.16 4.99 5.37
C LEU A 76 19.03 4.57 6.58
N ASP A 77 19.63 3.39 6.57
CA ASP A 77 20.41 2.79 7.67
C ASP A 77 19.71 2.88 9.05
N LEU A 78 18.37 2.80 9.03
CA LEU A 78 17.56 2.82 10.24
C LEU A 78 17.49 1.43 10.86
N ASN A 79 17.45 1.36 12.20
CA ASN A 79 17.03 0.13 12.85
C ASN A 79 15.51 -0.12 12.64
N ASP A 80 15.03 -1.32 12.94
CA ASP A 80 13.63 -1.71 12.67
C ASP A 80 12.61 -0.80 13.37
N GLU A 81 12.90 -0.36 14.60
CA GLU A 81 12.01 0.53 15.36
C GLU A 81 11.92 1.91 14.72
N GLU A 82 13.06 2.49 14.36
CA GLU A 82 13.15 3.79 13.68
C GLU A 82 12.46 3.75 12.32
N TYR A 83 12.68 2.67 11.56
CA TYR A 83 12.04 2.48 10.28
C TYR A 83 10.50 2.46 10.39
N TRP A 84 9.95 1.64 11.27
CA TRP A 84 8.50 1.57 11.45
C TRP A 84 7.90 2.85 12.05
N LYS A 85 8.67 3.58 12.86
CA LYS A 85 8.27 4.89 13.37
C LYS A 85 8.19 5.92 12.24
N MET A 86 9.17 5.94 11.34
CA MET A 86 9.15 6.78 10.13
C MET A 86 7.95 6.42 9.24
N ILE A 87 7.74 5.14 8.94
CA ILE A 87 6.61 4.66 8.14
C ILE A 87 5.28 5.10 8.75
N ASN A 88 5.12 4.97 10.06
CA ASN A 88 3.91 5.41 10.75
C ASN A 88 3.67 6.91 10.61
N LYS A 89 4.70 7.75 10.77
CA LYS A 89 4.59 9.20 10.59
C LYS A 89 4.19 9.58 9.17
N VAL A 90 4.88 9.03 8.15
CA VAL A 90 4.59 9.30 6.73
C VAL A 90 3.16 8.95 6.38
N PHE A 91 2.68 7.79 6.82
CA PHE A 91 1.32 7.37 6.50
C PHE A 91 0.25 8.03 7.37
N SER A 92 0.59 8.49 8.58
CA SER A 92 -0.29 9.36 9.37
C SER A 92 -0.50 10.71 8.69
N GLU A 93 0.58 11.32 8.16
CA GLU A 93 0.46 12.52 7.34
C GLU A 93 -0.30 12.28 6.03
N THR A 94 -0.04 11.14 5.38
CA THR A 94 -0.81 10.72 4.20
C THR A 94 -2.29 10.60 4.53
N TYR A 95 -2.65 10.05 5.69
CA TYR A 95 -4.03 9.96 6.15
C TYR A 95 -4.63 11.35 6.37
N ARG A 96 -3.90 12.26 7.03
CA ARG A 96 -4.35 13.65 7.27
C ARG A 96 -4.72 14.34 5.98
N VAL A 97 -3.83 14.30 4.97
CA VAL A 97 -4.02 15.03 3.71
C VAL A 97 -4.99 14.33 2.75
N THR A 98 -5.23 13.02 2.89
CA THR A 98 -6.17 12.28 2.02
C THR A 98 -7.60 12.72 2.34
N ASN A 99 -8.40 13.04 1.33
CA ASN A 99 -9.82 13.38 1.52
C ASN A 99 -10.66 12.15 1.87
N SER A 100 -11.86 12.37 2.43
CA SER A 100 -12.80 11.28 2.70
C SER A 100 -13.19 10.57 1.41
N GLY A 101 -13.09 9.24 1.42
CA GLY A 101 -13.24 8.41 0.23
C GLY A 101 -12.07 8.48 -0.76
N GLY A 102 -11.00 9.23 -0.46
CA GLY A 102 -9.75 9.21 -1.22
C GLY A 102 -9.05 7.86 -1.16
N ARG A 103 -8.06 7.66 -2.01
CA ARG A 103 -7.36 6.39 -2.18
C ARG A 103 -5.89 6.49 -1.81
N LEU A 104 -5.40 5.44 -1.17
CA LEU A 104 -3.98 5.17 -0.99
C LEU A 104 -3.66 3.83 -1.64
N VAL A 105 -2.64 3.81 -2.50
CA VAL A 105 -2.09 2.58 -3.08
C VAL A 105 -0.64 2.47 -2.68
N VAL A 106 -0.29 1.37 -2.01
CA VAL A 106 1.09 1.09 -1.58
C VAL A 106 1.60 -0.14 -2.31
N ASN A 107 2.61 0.07 -3.16
CA ASN A 107 3.27 -1.03 -3.84
C ASN A 107 4.40 -1.57 -2.98
N VAL A 108 4.35 -2.84 -2.64
CA VAL A 108 5.33 -3.53 -1.81
C VAL A 108 5.64 -4.93 -2.33
N ALA A 109 6.90 -5.35 -2.19
CA ALA A 109 7.31 -6.74 -2.33
C ALA A 109 7.53 -7.36 -0.94
N ASN A 110 7.24 -8.63 -0.80
CA ASN A 110 7.71 -9.40 0.35
C ASN A 110 9.19 -9.75 0.16
N LEU A 111 9.96 -9.76 1.23
CA LEU A 111 11.41 -9.82 1.18
C LEU A 111 11.95 -10.98 1.99
N GLY A 112 13.24 -11.22 1.77
CA GLY A 112 13.95 -12.23 2.51
C GLY A 112 13.57 -13.65 2.09
N ARG A 113 14.39 -14.60 2.56
CA ARG A 113 14.13 -16.03 2.31
C ARG A 113 14.54 -16.88 3.50
N LYS A 114 15.28 -16.28 4.44
CA LYS A 114 15.79 -16.96 5.62
C LYS A 114 15.90 -15.99 6.81
N PRO A 115 14.80 -15.62 7.43
CA PRO A 115 13.37 -15.93 7.17
C PRO A 115 12.76 -15.09 6.05
N TYR A 116 11.58 -15.52 5.56
CA TYR A 116 10.73 -14.72 4.67
C TYR A 116 10.05 -13.61 5.47
N ILE A 117 10.10 -12.38 4.96
CA ILE A 117 9.53 -11.19 5.61
C ILE A 117 8.27 -10.74 4.86
N PRO A 118 7.07 -10.91 5.43
CA PRO A 118 5.82 -10.57 4.78
C PRO A 118 5.51 -9.06 4.91
N PHE A 119 6.22 -8.21 4.15
CA PHE A 119 6.04 -6.76 4.19
C PHE A 119 4.60 -6.33 3.87
N SER A 120 3.94 -7.01 2.93
CA SER A 120 2.54 -6.76 2.61
C SER A 120 1.64 -6.84 3.85
N LYS A 121 1.89 -7.82 4.74
CA LYS A 121 1.16 -7.95 6.00
C LYS A 121 1.47 -6.78 6.94
N TYR A 122 2.75 -6.43 7.12
CA TYR A 122 3.14 -5.38 8.06
C TYR A 122 2.62 -4.01 7.64
N PHE A 123 2.70 -3.67 6.36
CA PHE A 123 2.10 -2.45 5.83
C PHE A 123 0.57 -2.43 5.98
N THR A 124 -0.09 -3.57 5.74
CA THR A 124 -1.54 -3.68 5.95
C THR A 124 -1.91 -3.41 7.41
N ASP A 125 -1.21 -4.00 8.36
CA ASP A 125 -1.47 -3.83 9.79
C ASP A 125 -1.29 -2.36 10.20
N VAL A 126 -0.17 -1.73 9.83
CA VAL A 126 0.13 -0.31 10.14
C VAL A 126 -0.92 0.63 9.55
N LEU A 127 -1.31 0.43 8.28
CA LEU A 127 -2.27 1.31 7.61
C LEU A 127 -3.67 1.18 8.20
N ILE A 128 -4.10 -0.02 8.58
CA ILE A 128 -5.36 -0.24 9.29
C ILE A 128 -5.31 0.40 10.69
N GLU A 129 -4.19 0.30 11.40
CA GLU A 129 -4.01 0.92 12.73
C GLU A 129 -4.07 2.45 12.66
N ILE A 130 -3.53 3.07 11.61
CA ILE A 130 -3.64 4.52 11.34
C ILE A 130 -5.10 4.93 11.08
N GLY A 131 -5.94 4.04 10.56
CA GLY A 131 -7.36 4.28 10.33
C GLY A 131 -7.81 4.13 8.87
N PHE A 132 -6.93 3.74 7.97
CA PHE A 132 -7.32 3.43 6.59
C PHE A 132 -8.20 2.17 6.54
N ILE A 133 -9.13 2.14 5.59
CA ILE A 133 -10.00 1.00 5.30
C ILE A 133 -9.40 0.26 4.12
N MET A 134 -9.01 -1.00 4.31
CA MET A 134 -8.50 -1.82 3.21
C MET A 134 -9.63 -2.13 2.21
N ARG A 135 -9.37 -1.88 0.92
CA ARG A 135 -10.31 -2.16 -0.18
C ARG A 135 -10.02 -3.50 -0.84
N GLY A 136 -8.77 -3.89 -0.89
CA GLY A 136 -8.29 -5.10 -1.51
C GLY A 136 -6.82 -5.01 -1.84
N GLU A 137 -6.32 -6.03 -2.52
CA GLU A 137 -4.95 -6.06 -3.02
C GLU A 137 -4.95 -6.48 -4.49
N ILE A 138 -3.99 -5.95 -5.23
CA ILE A 138 -3.73 -6.33 -6.61
C ILE A 138 -2.36 -7.01 -6.63
N ILE A 139 -2.30 -8.18 -7.22
CA ILE A 139 -1.06 -8.90 -7.48
C ILE A 139 -0.49 -8.40 -8.81
N TRP A 140 0.57 -7.62 -8.73
CA TRP A 140 1.30 -7.23 -9.93
C TRP A 140 2.30 -8.32 -10.32
N GLN A 141 1.94 -9.15 -11.29
CA GLN A 141 2.80 -10.17 -11.85
C GLN A 141 3.74 -9.54 -12.89
N LYS A 142 5.04 -9.55 -12.60
CA LYS A 142 6.07 -8.86 -13.38
C LYS A 142 6.49 -9.61 -14.64
N SER A 143 6.52 -10.94 -14.64
CA SER A 143 6.77 -11.79 -15.81
C SER A 143 6.65 -13.26 -15.48
N LYS A 144 6.50 -14.11 -16.50
CA LYS A 144 6.52 -15.58 -16.35
C LYS A 144 7.92 -16.17 -16.17
N GLY A 145 8.98 -15.37 -16.27
CA GLY A 145 10.37 -15.84 -16.27
C GLY A 145 11.29 -14.93 -15.50
N ALA A 146 10.89 -14.49 -14.30
CA ALA A 146 11.75 -13.67 -13.47
C ALA A 146 13.11 -14.32 -13.25
N ASN A 147 14.12 -13.55 -13.51
CA ASN A 147 15.56 -13.82 -13.47
C ASN A 147 15.96 -15.02 -12.62
N ALA A 148 16.56 -15.96 -13.31
CA ALA A 148 16.91 -17.31 -12.88
C ALA A 148 17.95 -17.43 -11.75
N ASN A 149 18.51 -16.34 -11.24
CA ASN A 149 19.75 -16.38 -10.45
C ASN A 149 19.62 -17.05 -9.07
N PHE A 150 18.41 -17.29 -8.56
CA PHE A 150 18.23 -17.83 -7.20
C PHE A 150 17.78 -19.30 -7.14
N ALA A 151 17.27 -19.87 -8.22
CA ALA A 151 16.65 -21.19 -8.18
C ALA A 151 17.62 -22.35 -8.46
N TRP A 152 18.72 -22.09 -9.14
CA TRP A 152 19.62 -23.13 -9.58
C TRP A 152 20.37 -23.80 -8.44
N GLY A 153 20.59 -23.11 -7.33
CA GLY A 153 21.26 -23.66 -6.15
C GLY A 153 20.53 -24.82 -5.46
N SER A 154 19.21 -24.99 -5.71
CA SER A 154 18.40 -26.09 -5.19
C SER A 154 17.93 -27.08 -6.27
N TRP A 155 18.35 -26.91 -7.50
CA TRP A 155 18.10 -27.86 -8.58
C TRP A 155 18.75 -29.21 -8.27
N LEU A 156 18.00 -30.28 -8.42
CA LEU A 156 18.41 -31.65 -8.07
C LEU A 156 18.73 -31.88 -6.58
N SER A 157 18.48 -30.88 -5.70
CA SER A 157 18.60 -31.02 -4.25
C SER A 157 17.25 -30.75 -3.58
N ALA A 158 16.69 -31.76 -2.94
CA ALA A 158 15.42 -31.62 -2.22
C ALA A 158 15.55 -30.97 -0.83
N SER A 159 16.78 -30.58 -0.42
CA SER A 159 17.05 -30.12 0.94
C SER A 159 16.47 -28.74 1.24
N ASN A 160 16.42 -27.83 0.26
CA ASN A 160 15.91 -26.47 0.47
C ASN A 160 15.51 -25.80 -0.85
N PRO A 161 14.45 -26.25 -1.53
CA PRO A 161 13.95 -25.57 -2.72
C PRO A 161 13.43 -24.17 -2.35
N VAL A 162 13.82 -23.15 -3.13
CA VAL A 162 13.45 -21.76 -2.89
C VAL A 162 12.29 -21.35 -3.79
N ILE A 163 11.20 -20.82 -3.19
CA ILE A 163 10.10 -20.20 -3.92
C ILE A 163 10.57 -18.84 -4.44
N ARG A 164 10.39 -18.60 -5.74
CA ARG A 164 10.77 -17.35 -6.41
C ARG A 164 9.56 -16.44 -6.52
N ASP A 165 9.66 -15.24 -5.96
CA ASP A 165 8.63 -14.23 -6.14
C ASP A 165 8.75 -13.60 -7.53
N ILE A 166 7.67 -13.65 -8.28
CA ILE A 166 7.54 -13.05 -9.61
C ILE A 166 6.51 -11.91 -9.62
N HIS A 167 6.09 -11.48 -8.44
CA HIS A 167 5.03 -10.49 -8.25
C HIS A 167 5.37 -9.52 -7.12
N GLU A 168 4.63 -8.43 -7.09
CA GLU A 168 4.53 -7.49 -5.97
C GLU A 168 3.06 -7.27 -5.63
N TYR A 169 2.81 -6.61 -4.52
CA TYR A 169 1.47 -6.31 -4.03
C TYR A 169 1.20 -4.81 -4.18
N CYS A 170 0.08 -4.44 -4.82
CA CYS A 170 -0.47 -3.10 -4.71
C CYS A 170 -1.61 -3.15 -3.69
N LEU A 171 -1.33 -2.70 -2.47
CA LEU A 171 -2.29 -2.66 -1.38
C LEU A 171 -3.16 -1.41 -1.53
N VAL A 172 -4.48 -1.57 -1.63
CA VAL A 172 -5.42 -0.48 -1.93
C VAL A 172 -6.26 -0.17 -0.70
N PHE A 173 -6.26 1.11 -0.30
CA PHE A 173 -6.98 1.60 0.87
C PHE A 173 -7.84 2.82 0.55
N SER A 174 -8.78 3.12 1.44
CA SER A 174 -9.57 4.36 1.47
C SER A 174 -9.49 5.01 2.83
N LYS A 175 -9.70 6.32 2.89
CA LYS A 175 -9.94 7.06 4.13
C LYS A 175 -11.44 7.18 4.39
N ASP A 176 -11.86 6.94 5.62
CA ASP A 176 -13.21 7.12 6.19
C ASP A 176 -14.35 6.37 5.47
N SER A 177 -14.39 6.39 4.15
CA SER A 177 -15.49 5.84 3.34
C SER A 177 -14.97 5.02 2.16
N MET A 178 -15.73 4.00 1.78
CA MET A 178 -15.52 3.23 0.54
C MET A 178 -15.98 4.00 -0.71
N LYS A 179 -16.83 5.00 -0.55
CA LYS A 179 -17.30 5.86 -1.64
C LYS A 179 -16.49 7.15 -1.66
N ASN A 180 -16.21 7.64 -2.86
CA ASN A 180 -15.72 9.00 -3.03
C ASN A 180 -16.94 9.94 -3.11
N SER A 181 -17.09 10.80 -2.10
CA SER A 181 -18.18 11.77 -2.05
C SER A 181 -18.10 12.83 -3.15
N ASN A 182 -16.88 13.10 -3.63
CA ASN A 182 -16.61 14.05 -4.71
C ASN A 182 -16.68 13.39 -6.09
N GLY A 183 -17.59 12.45 -6.29
CA GLY A 183 -17.73 11.68 -7.53
C GLY A 183 -17.58 12.55 -8.77
N GLY A 184 -16.67 12.16 -9.66
CA GLY A 184 -16.40 12.85 -10.92
C GLY A 184 -17.06 12.15 -12.11
N ILE A 185 -16.85 12.73 -13.29
CA ILE A 185 -17.22 12.08 -14.56
C ILE A 185 -16.14 11.05 -14.87
N SER A 186 -16.55 9.78 -15.09
CA SER A 186 -15.62 8.77 -15.59
C SER A 186 -15.45 8.91 -17.09
N THR A 187 -14.20 8.94 -17.53
CA THR A 187 -13.82 8.95 -18.97
C THR A 187 -13.19 7.62 -19.42
N ILE A 188 -13.10 6.64 -18.51
CA ILE A 188 -12.55 5.32 -18.81
C ILE A 188 -13.55 4.51 -19.65
N GLU A 189 -13.07 3.86 -20.69
CA GLU A 189 -13.87 2.94 -21.50
C GLU A 189 -14.21 1.66 -20.72
N LYS A 190 -15.33 1.01 -21.09
CA LYS A 190 -15.84 -0.16 -20.37
C LYS A 190 -14.83 -1.30 -20.30
N ASP A 191 -14.19 -1.62 -21.42
CA ASP A 191 -13.26 -2.74 -21.51
C ASP A 191 -11.98 -2.45 -20.69
N GLU A 192 -11.47 -1.23 -20.75
CA GLU A 192 -10.36 -0.77 -19.91
C GLU A 192 -10.71 -0.83 -18.42
N PHE A 193 -11.93 -0.40 -18.04
CA PHE A 193 -12.40 -0.50 -16.66
C PHE A 193 -12.45 -1.97 -16.20
N MET A 194 -13.00 -2.85 -17.02
CA MET A 194 -13.12 -4.28 -16.68
C MET A 194 -11.76 -4.96 -16.51
N GLU A 195 -10.78 -4.59 -17.31
CA GLU A 195 -9.41 -5.08 -17.21
C GLU A 195 -8.66 -4.49 -16.01
N SER A 196 -8.75 -3.18 -15.81
CA SER A 196 -8.03 -2.45 -14.76
C SER A 196 -8.52 -2.78 -13.35
N THR A 197 -9.75 -3.28 -13.20
CA THR A 197 -10.33 -3.66 -11.90
C THR A 197 -10.10 -5.13 -11.52
N LEU A 198 -9.33 -5.88 -12.30
CA LEU A 198 -8.91 -7.23 -11.93
C LEU A 198 -7.88 -7.19 -10.79
N SER A 199 -7.92 -8.21 -9.94
CA SER A 199 -6.97 -8.36 -8.82
C SER A 199 -5.60 -8.91 -9.23
N ILE A 200 -5.40 -9.26 -10.49
CA ILE A 200 -4.11 -9.71 -11.04
C ILE A 200 -3.79 -8.87 -12.28
N TRP A 201 -2.66 -8.16 -12.23
CA TRP A 201 -2.14 -7.39 -13.35
C TRP A 201 -0.90 -8.05 -13.92
N ASN A 202 -0.90 -8.33 -15.22
CA ASN A 202 0.23 -8.90 -15.95
C ASN A 202 0.95 -7.77 -16.72
N ILE A 203 1.81 -7.03 -16.02
CA ILE A 203 2.55 -5.89 -16.58
C ILE A 203 4.05 -6.16 -16.46
N ASN A 204 4.73 -6.27 -17.59
CA ASN A 204 6.17 -6.47 -17.60
C ASN A 204 6.90 -5.21 -17.10
N PRO A 205 7.97 -5.37 -16.29
CA PRO A 205 8.84 -4.25 -15.94
C PRO A 205 9.43 -3.62 -17.22
N GLU A 206 9.50 -2.30 -17.23
CA GLU A 206 10.21 -1.62 -18.31
C GLU A 206 11.72 -1.91 -18.20
N LYS A 207 12.33 -2.24 -19.33
CA LYS A 207 13.77 -2.43 -19.39
C LYS A 207 14.45 -1.06 -19.50
N ALA A 208 15.32 -0.74 -18.55
CA ALA A 208 16.14 0.46 -18.66
C ALA A 208 16.86 0.45 -20.03
N LYS A 209 16.56 1.43 -20.87
CA LYS A 209 17.35 1.63 -22.10
C LYS A 209 18.75 1.99 -21.63
N LYS A 210 19.75 1.23 -22.07
CA LYS A 210 21.15 1.66 -21.92
C LYS A 210 21.28 2.96 -22.72
N ILE A 211 21.51 4.06 -22.01
CA ILE A 211 21.88 5.35 -22.58
C ILE A 211 23.34 5.26 -22.98
#